data_1e12a021e9fc1b73fadb236d88ce7a25
#
_entry.id   1e12a021e9fc1b73fadb236d88ce7a25
#
_cell.length_a   1.000
_cell.length_b   1.000
_cell.length_c   1.000
_cell.angle_alpha   90.00
_cell.angle_beta   90.00
_cell.angle_gamma   90.00
#
_symmetry.space_group_name_H-M   'P 1'
#
loop_
_entity.id
_entity.type
_entity.pdbx_description
1 polymer ?
#
loop_
_entity_poly.entity_id
_entity_poly.type
_entity_poly.pdbx_seq_one_letter_code
_entity_poly.pdbx_strand_id
1 'polypeptide(L)'
;MELIKLTAEHIKEMYDIRFSVTENFVHAHQIEYLQREVILADVAQGGGWICRIEDSYVGYGLGIHIPHALIGGLFVRPEYQGQGVGGAILEKITEWFFEQGDTEIELTTDEHSSAARFYQARGWHSCGHDEYGQLIMKKRKMTK
;
A
#
# COMPACT_ATOMS: atom_id res chain seq x y z
N MET A 1 -7.43 13.49 11.16
CA MET A 1 -7.12 12.38 10.23
C MET A 1 -8.17 11.28 10.40
N GLU A 2 -8.84 10.93 9.35
CA GLU A 2 -9.87 9.91 9.37
C GLU A 2 -9.49 8.77 8.43
N LEU A 3 -9.48 7.53 8.92
CA LEU A 3 -9.20 6.33 8.13
C LEU A 3 -10.51 5.65 7.77
N ILE A 4 -10.80 5.58 6.50
CA ILE A 4 -12.05 5.07 5.95
C ILE A 4 -11.78 3.82 5.13
N LYS A 5 -12.58 2.77 5.31
CA LYS A 5 -12.47 1.55 4.52
C LYS A 5 -12.63 1.88 3.04
N LEU A 6 -11.69 1.43 2.21
CA LEU A 6 -11.82 1.62 0.76
C LEU A 6 -13.01 0.85 0.21
N THR A 7 -13.76 1.53 -0.65
CA THR A 7 -14.87 0.94 -1.41
C THR A 7 -14.76 1.35 -2.87
N ALA A 8 -15.60 0.78 -3.71
CA ALA A 8 -15.65 1.12 -5.14
C ALA A 8 -15.92 2.62 -5.37
N GLU A 9 -16.56 3.30 -4.41
CA GLU A 9 -16.86 4.73 -4.53
C GLU A 9 -15.61 5.61 -4.49
N HIS A 10 -14.48 5.10 -4.00
CA HIS A 10 -13.23 5.85 -3.87
C HIS A 10 -12.30 5.71 -5.07
N ILE A 11 -12.73 5.06 -6.14
CA ILE A 11 -11.82 4.73 -7.24
C ILE A 11 -11.19 5.97 -7.90
N LYS A 12 -11.96 7.04 -8.03
CA LYS A 12 -11.44 8.30 -8.59
C LYS A 12 -10.35 8.87 -7.70
N GLU A 13 -10.58 8.90 -6.40
CA GLU A 13 -9.63 9.41 -5.42
C GLU A 13 -8.37 8.56 -5.37
N MET A 14 -8.49 7.26 -5.54
CA MET A 14 -7.34 6.36 -5.61
C MET A 14 -6.43 6.72 -6.79
N TYR A 15 -7.01 6.91 -7.98
CA TYR A 15 -6.24 7.34 -9.15
C TYR A 15 -5.59 8.71 -8.92
N ASP A 16 -6.34 9.67 -8.39
CA ASP A 16 -5.83 11.02 -8.14
C ASP A 16 -4.63 10.98 -7.19
N ILE A 17 -4.70 10.18 -6.14
CA ILE A 17 -3.60 10.03 -5.18
C ILE A 17 -2.42 9.30 -5.85
N ARG A 18 -2.67 8.19 -6.53
CA ARG A 18 -1.63 7.37 -7.16
C ARG A 18 -0.78 8.20 -8.13
N PHE A 19 -1.42 9.04 -8.92
CA PHE A 19 -0.72 9.85 -9.92
C PHE A 19 -0.17 11.16 -9.37
N SER A 20 -0.41 11.48 -8.09
CA SER A 20 0.16 12.66 -7.44
C SER A 20 1.58 12.43 -6.91
N VAL A 21 1.99 11.17 -6.70
CA VAL A 21 3.28 10.86 -6.09
C VAL A 21 4.43 11.01 -7.09
N THR A 22 5.62 11.37 -6.56
CA THR A 22 6.81 11.66 -7.36
C THR A 22 7.86 10.57 -7.31
N GLU A 23 7.67 9.55 -6.46
CA GLU A 23 8.48 8.34 -6.41
C GLU A 23 7.61 7.13 -6.70
N ASN A 24 8.22 6.00 -7.01
CA ASN A 24 7.52 4.76 -7.32
C ASN A 24 6.50 4.98 -8.46
N PHE A 25 6.99 5.57 -9.55
CA PHE A 25 6.17 5.77 -10.75
C PHE A 25 5.63 4.44 -11.26
N VAL A 26 4.54 4.51 -12.01
CA VAL A 26 3.95 3.33 -12.63
C VAL A 26 4.91 2.77 -13.68
N HIS A 27 5.40 1.55 -13.45
CA HIS A 27 6.24 0.83 -14.41
C HIS A 27 5.36 0.11 -15.44
N ALA A 28 5.93 -0.19 -16.61
CA ALA A 28 5.18 -0.83 -17.71
C ALA A 28 4.47 -2.12 -17.26
N HIS A 29 5.13 -2.94 -16.43
CA HIS A 29 4.54 -4.19 -15.94
C HIS A 29 3.40 -4.00 -14.94
N GLN A 30 3.20 -2.76 -14.46
CA GLN A 30 2.16 -2.45 -13.46
C GLN A 30 0.89 -1.88 -14.10
N ILE A 31 0.91 -1.55 -15.38
CA ILE A 31 -0.24 -0.93 -16.05
C ILE A 31 -1.48 -1.83 -15.94
N GLU A 32 -1.31 -3.13 -16.04
CA GLU A 32 -2.39 -4.11 -15.93
C GLU A 32 -3.11 -3.98 -14.58
N TYR A 33 -2.37 -3.72 -13.50
CA TYR A 33 -2.92 -3.63 -12.15
C TYR A 33 -3.71 -2.34 -11.93
N LEU A 34 -3.61 -1.37 -12.84
CA LEU A 34 -4.35 -0.11 -12.76
C LEU A 34 -5.66 -0.15 -13.56
N GLN A 35 -5.99 -1.30 -14.16
CA GLN A 35 -7.28 -1.45 -14.84
C GLN A 35 -8.40 -1.38 -13.81
N ARG A 36 -9.50 -0.72 -14.16
CA ARG A 36 -10.62 -0.50 -13.26
C ARG A 36 -11.14 -1.80 -12.65
N GLU A 37 -11.30 -2.83 -13.47
CA GLU A 37 -11.82 -4.12 -13.01
C GLU A 37 -10.90 -4.77 -11.99
N VAL A 38 -9.60 -4.66 -12.17
CA VAL A 38 -8.60 -5.22 -11.25
C VAL A 38 -8.66 -4.48 -9.92
N ILE A 39 -8.67 -3.14 -9.96
CA ILE A 39 -8.76 -2.32 -8.74
C ILE A 39 -10.03 -2.64 -7.97
N LEU A 40 -11.17 -2.73 -8.65
CA LEU A 40 -12.44 -3.05 -8.00
C LEU A 40 -12.42 -4.42 -7.32
N ALA A 41 -11.84 -5.42 -7.99
CA ALA A 41 -11.68 -6.76 -7.42
C ALA A 41 -10.78 -6.74 -6.19
N ASP A 42 -9.67 -6.02 -6.24
CA ASP A 42 -8.73 -5.92 -5.13
C ASP A 42 -9.36 -5.22 -3.94
N VAL A 43 -10.05 -4.11 -4.16
CA VAL A 43 -10.75 -3.36 -3.11
C VAL A 43 -11.83 -4.23 -2.45
N ALA A 44 -12.50 -5.07 -3.23
CA ALA A 44 -13.55 -5.96 -2.73
C ALA A 44 -13.04 -7.00 -1.73
N GLN A 45 -11.73 -7.28 -1.69
CA GLN A 45 -11.15 -8.17 -0.68
C GLN A 45 -11.24 -7.60 0.73
N GLY A 46 -11.38 -6.29 0.88
CA GLY A 46 -11.64 -5.65 2.16
C GLY A 46 -10.40 -5.18 2.93
N GLY A 47 -9.21 -5.25 2.32
CA GLY A 47 -7.96 -4.91 2.99
C GLY A 47 -7.42 -3.51 2.69
N GLY A 48 -8.27 -2.60 2.24
CA GLY A 48 -7.84 -1.25 1.89
C GLY A 48 -8.42 -0.16 2.77
N TRP A 49 -7.66 0.92 2.94
CA TRP A 49 -8.07 2.12 3.66
C TRP A 49 -7.65 3.38 2.92
N ILE A 50 -8.49 4.40 2.99
CA ILE A 50 -8.20 5.72 2.46
C ILE A 50 -8.25 6.72 3.61
N CYS A 51 -7.33 7.69 3.61
CA CYS A 51 -7.23 8.70 4.65
C CYS A 51 -7.80 10.01 4.15
N ARG A 52 -8.65 10.61 4.98
CA ARG A 52 -9.20 11.94 4.74
C ARG A 52 -8.74 12.89 5.83
N ILE A 53 -8.27 14.07 5.44
CA ILE A 53 -7.96 15.19 6.34
C ILE A 53 -8.82 16.35 5.87
N GLU A 54 -9.71 16.81 6.75
CA GLU A 54 -10.75 17.78 6.41
C GLU A 54 -11.59 17.27 5.24
N ASP A 55 -11.62 17.97 4.12
CA ASP A 55 -12.41 17.57 2.95
C ASP A 55 -11.57 16.92 1.84
N SER A 56 -10.31 16.58 2.13
CA SER A 56 -9.39 16.07 1.13
C SER A 56 -9.00 14.62 1.41
N TYR A 57 -9.04 13.79 0.38
CA TYR A 57 -8.47 12.44 0.43
C TYR A 57 -6.98 12.56 0.11
N VAL A 58 -6.14 12.13 1.06
CA VAL A 58 -4.69 12.44 1.03
C VAL A 58 -3.79 11.23 0.89
N GLY A 59 -4.32 10.04 1.11
CA GLY A 59 -3.54 8.81 0.97
C GLY A 59 -4.43 7.59 0.97
N TYR A 60 -3.94 6.50 0.40
CA TYR A 60 -4.62 5.20 0.50
C TYR A 60 -3.59 4.08 0.50
N GLY A 61 -4.05 2.93 1.01
CA GLY A 61 -3.28 1.69 0.93
C GLY A 61 -4.20 0.51 0.71
N LEU A 62 -3.67 -0.53 0.14
CA LEU A 62 -4.44 -1.70 -0.26
C LEU A 62 -3.68 -2.98 0.03
N GLY A 63 -4.26 -3.82 0.88
CA GLY A 63 -3.79 -5.18 1.12
C GLY A 63 -4.63 -6.16 0.31
N ILE A 64 -3.97 -7.13 -0.30
CA ILE A 64 -4.62 -8.15 -1.13
C ILE A 64 -4.00 -9.51 -0.90
N HIS A 65 -4.71 -10.58 -1.27
CA HIS A 65 -4.17 -11.94 -1.31
C HIS A 65 -4.11 -12.38 -2.78
N ILE A 66 -2.92 -12.29 -3.41
CA ILE A 66 -2.66 -12.73 -4.80
C ILE A 66 -1.18 -13.11 -4.93
N PRO A 67 -0.78 -14.37 -4.83
CA PRO A 67 -1.48 -15.50 -4.21
C PRO A 67 -1.35 -15.53 -2.69
N HIS A 68 -0.48 -14.70 -2.11
CA HIS A 68 -0.24 -14.58 -0.67
C HIS A 68 -0.47 -13.14 -0.24
N ALA A 69 -0.37 -12.87 1.07
CA ALA A 69 -0.57 -11.53 1.64
C ALA A 69 0.42 -10.53 1.03
N LEU A 70 -0.11 -9.53 0.37
CA LEU A 70 0.66 -8.57 -0.40
C LEU A 70 0.12 -7.15 -0.20
N ILE A 71 1.02 -6.18 0.03
CA ILE A 71 0.63 -4.77 -0.06
C ILE A 71 0.59 -4.41 -1.54
N GLY A 72 -0.60 -4.19 -2.07
CA GLY A 72 -0.80 -3.85 -3.48
C GLY A 72 -0.50 -2.41 -3.80
N GLY A 73 -0.48 -1.54 -2.78
CA GLY A 73 -0.11 -0.15 -2.92
C GLY A 73 -0.23 0.58 -1.59
N LEU A 74 0.57 1.64 -1.43
CA LEU A 74 0.49 2.56 -0.29
C LEU A 74 1.04 3.90 -0.77
N PHE A 75 0.17 4.87 -0.89
CA PHE A 75 0.53 6.16 -1.49
C PHE A 75 -0.06 7.30 -0.68
N VAL A 76 0.74 8.36 -0.49
CA VAL A 76 0.33 9.59 0.20
C VAL A 76 0.70 10.76 -0.69
N ARG A 77 -0.22 11.70 -0.85
CA ARG A 77 0.05 12.92 -1.63
C ARG A 77 1.30 13.62 -1.08
N PRO A 78 2.18 14.14 -1.96
CA PRO A 78 3.45 14.73 -1.52
C PRO A 78 3.30 15.78 -0.40
N GLU A 79 2.30 16.64 -0.46
CA GLU A 79 2.08 17.69 0.54
C GLU A 79 1.65 17.18 1.91
N TYR A 80 1.26 15.90 2.02
CA TYR A 80 0.85 15.26 3.27
C TYR A 80 1.84 14.21 3.77
N GLN A 81 2.95 14.02 3.08
CA GLN A 81 3.99 13.09 3.52
C GLN A 81 4.69 13.62 4.77
N GLY A 82 5.19 12.71 5.60
CA GLY A 82 5.86 13.09 6.84
C GLY A 82 4.94 13.47 7.99
N GLN A 83 3.62 13.24 7.85
CA GLN A 83 2.63 13.59 8.86
C GLN A 83 1.96 12.37 9.52
N GLY A 84 2.49 11.17 9.27
CA GLY A 84 1.97 9.94 9.87
C GLY A 84 0.83 9.28 9.10
N VAL A 85 0.43 9.81 7.95
CA VAL A 85 -0.67 9.25 7.15
C VAL A 85 -0.34 7.83 6.67
N GLY A 86 0.83 7.65 6.04
CA GLY A 86 1.24 6.36 5.53
C GLY A 86 1.37 5.31 6.62
N GLY A 87 1.94 5.69 7.77
CA GLY A 87 2.08 4.79 8.91
C GLY A 87 0.74 4.33 9.47
N ALA A 88 -0.22 5.24 9.56
CA ALA A 88 -1.56 4.92 10.07
C ALA A 88 -2.30 3.96 9.12
N ILE A 89 -2.20 4.18 7.81
CA ILE A 89 -2.80 3.30 6.81
C ILE A 89 -2.14 1.92 6.86
N LEU A 90 -0.82 1.89 6.88
CA LEU A 90 -0.06 0.63 6.90
C LEU A 90 -0.41 -0.21 8.13
N GLU A 91 -0.57 0.43 9.29
CA GLU A 91 -0.95 -0.26 10.52
C GLU A 91 -2.31 -0.95 10.36
N LYS A 92 -3.29 -0.26 9.78
CA LYS A 92 -4.62 -0.84 9.52
C LYS A 92 -4.54 -2.07 8.62
N ILE A 93 -3.78 -1.99 7.54
CA ILE A 93 -3.62 -3.09 6.60
C ILE A 93 -2.91 -4.27 7.27
N THR A 94 -1.85 -3.99 8.02
CA THR A 94 -1.08 -5.01 8.72
C THR A 94 -1.95 -5.76 9.73
N GLU A 95 -2.73 -5.04 10.53
CA GLU A 95 -3.66 -5.62 11.48
C GLU A 95 -4.68 -6.51 10.77
N TRP A 96 -5.23 -6.04 9.65
CA TRP A 96 -6.20 -6.80 8.86
C TRP A 96 -5.62 -8.13 8.38
N PHE A 97 -4.40 -8.13 7.83
CA PHE A 97 -3.75 -9.36 7.39
C PHE A 97 -3.57 -10.34 8.55
N PHE A 98 -3.07 -9.87 9.67
CA PHE A 98 -2.83 -10.74 10.82
C PHE A 98 -4.13 -11.28 11.41
N GLU A 99 -5.20 -10.52 11.38
CA GLU A 99 -6.54 -10.98 11.78
C GLU A 99 -7.10 -12.03 10.81
N GLN A 100 -6.72 -11.97 9.54
CA GLN A 100 -7.09 -12.99 8.54
C GLN A 100 -6.31 -14.30 8.72
N GLY A 101 -5.31 -14.32 9.59
CA GLY A 101 -4.49 -15.50 9.84
C GLY A 101 -3.15 -15.52 9.10
N ASP A 102 -2.83 -14.47 8.37
CA ASP A 102 -1.53 -14.36 7.70
C ASP A 102 -0.43 -14.18 8.73
N THR A 103 0.72 -14.79 8.47
CA THR A 103 1.90 -14.67 9.35
C THR A 103 3.02 -13.88 8.72
N GLU A 104 2.92 -13.60 7.43
CA GLU A 104 3.91 -12.85 6.68
C GLU A 104 3.24 -12.04 5.58
N ILE A 105 3.71 -10.81 5.39
CA ILE A 105 3.21 -9.89 4.38
C ILE A 105 4.37 -9.47 3.50
N GLU A 106 4.13 -9.40 2.19
CA GLU A 106 5.16 -8.99 1.22
C GLU A 106 4.77 -7.68 0.52
N LEU A 107 5.77 -6.96 0.06
CA LEU A 107 5.58 -5.83 -0.86
C LEU A 107 6.79 -5.71 -1.79
N THR A 108 6.63 -4.97 -2.87
CA THR A 108 7.75 -4.53 -3.70
C THR A 108 7.76 -3.01 -3.78
N THR A 109 8.95 -2.44 -3.87
CA THR A 109 9.11 -0.97 -3.96
C THR A 109 10.41 -0.67 -4.71
N ASP A 110 10.54 0.55 -5.20
CA ASP A 110 11.78 0.96 -5.86
C ASP A 110 12.92 1.04 -4.83
N GLU A 111 14.05 0.43 -5.16
CA GLU A 111 15.23 0.45 -4.31
C GLU A 111 15.72 1.89 -4.15
N HIS A 112 16.24 2.21 -2.96
CA HIS A 112 16.75 3.55 -2.60
C HIS A 112 15.68 4.65 -2.57
N SER A 113 14.40 4.28 -2.61
CA SER A 113 13.31 5.24 -2.50
C SER A 113 13.04 5.62 -1.03
N SER A 114 12.33 6.72 -0.82
CA SER A 114 11.86 7.08 0.52
C SER A 114 10.91 6.03 1.07
N ALA A 115 10.15 5.37 0.19
CA ALA A 115 9.26 4.28 0.58
C ALA A 115 10.04 3.11 1.17
N ALA A 116 11.16 2.71 0.55
CA ALA A 116 11.99 1.62 1.08
C ALA A 116 12.46 1.94 2.50
N ARG A 117 12.94 3.16 2.73
CA ARG A 117 13.38 3.61 4.06
C ARG A 117 12.23 3.64 5.06
N PHE A 118 11.05 4.07 4.62
CA PHE A 118 9.84 4.08 5.44
C PHE A 118 9.48 2.68 5.94
N TYR A 119 9.52 1.68 5.07
CA TYR A 119 9.22 0.30 5.46
C TYR A 119 10.30 -0.28 6.37
N GLN A 120 11.58 -0.04 6.08
CA GLN A 120 12.68 -0.51 6.92
C GLN A 120 12.55 0.00 8.35
N ALA A 121 12.18 1.27 8.52
CA ALA A 121 11.98 1.88 9.84
C ALA A 121 10.84 1.23 10.62
N ARG A 122 9.95 0.50 9.94
CA ARG A 122 8.77 -0.14 10.55
C ARG A 122 8.88 -1.66 10.64
N GLY A 123 10.11 -2.18 10.54
CA GLY A 123 10.38 -3.60 10.76
C GLY A 123 10.21 -4.48 9.54
N TRP A 124 10.14 -3.90 8.35
CA TRP A 124 10.18 -4.67 7.11
C TRP A 124 11.62 -4.98 6.71
N HIS A 125 11.86 -6.16 6.18
CA HIS A 125 13.19 -6.64 5.83
C HIS A 125 13.32 -6.87 4.33
N SER A 126 14.47 -6.47 3.77
CA SER A 126 14.79 -6.74 2.37
C SER A 126 14.99 -8.24 2.14
N CYS A 127 14.36 -8.76 1.09
CA CYS A 127 14.43 -10.18 0.72
C CYS A 127 14.83 -10.38 -0.75
N GLY A 128 15.70 -9.50 -1.28
CA GLY A 128 16.16 -9.59 -2.65
C GLY A 128 15.34 -8.72 -3.60
N HIS A 129 15.42 -9.04 -4.88
CA HIS A 129 14.75 -8.26 -5.94
C HIS A 129 13.88 -9.17 -6.78
N ASP A 130 12.81 -8.62 -7.34
CA ASP A 130 11.96 -9.35 -8.26
C ASP A 130 12.54 -9.32 -9.68
N GLU A 131 11.82 -9.92 -10.63
CA GLU A 131 12.27 -10.00 -12.04
C GLU A 131 12.35 -8.63 -12.73
N TYR A 132 11.73 -7.60 -12.15
CA TYR A 132 11.72 -6.24 -12.68
C TYR A 132 12.73 -5.32 -11.96
N GLY A 133 13.52 -5.87 -11.05
CA GLY A 133 14.53 -5.11 -10.31
C GLY A 133 13.98 -4.32 -9.11
N GLN A 134 12.73 -4.53 -8.74
CA GLN A 134 12.18 -3.90 -7.54
C GLN A 134 12.59 -4.67 -6.29
N LEU A 135 12.81 -3.93 -5.19
CA LEU A 135 13.16 -4.51 -3.91
C LEU A 135 11.94 -5.24 -3.32
N ILE A 136 12.14 -6.50 -2.95
CA ILE A 136 11.12 -7.27 -2.23
C ILE A 136 11.34 -7.08 -0.73
N MET A 137 10.30 -6.74 -0.01
CA MET A 137 10.34 -6.58 1.44
C MET A 137 9.25 -7.41 2.09
N LYS A 138 9.54 -7.93 3.28
CA LYS A 138 8.62 -8.78 4.03
C LYS A 138 8.55 -8.36 5.49
N LYS A 139 7.37 -8.55 6.07
CA LYS A 139 7.15 -8.37 7.50
C LYS A 139 6.44 -9.59 8.07
N ARG A 140 6.96 -10.12 9.16
CA ARG A 140 6.37 -11.27 9.85
C ARG A 140 5.59 -10.81 11.08
N LYS A 141 4.50 -11.53 11.36
CA LYS A 141 3.75 -11.32 12.59
C LYS A 141 4.65 -11.65 13.78
N MET A 142 4.70 -10.75 14.75
CA MET A 142 5.45 -11.00 15.97
C MET A 142 4.69 -11.99 16.83
N THR A 143 5.36 -13.07 17.22
CA THR A 143 4.82 -14.07 18.13
C THR A 143 5.35 -13.81 19.53
N LYS A 144 4.49 -13.90 20.50
CA LYS A 144 4.90 -13.81 21.90
C LYS A 144 5.28 -15.18 22.42
#